data_8f87be05fa3e33a67778c6f3046d07f6
#
_entry.id   8f87be05fa3e33a67778c6f3046d07f6
#
_cell.length_a   1.000
_cell.length_b   1.000
_cell.length_c   1.000
_cell.angle_alpha   90.00
_cell.angle_beta   90.00
_cell.angle_gamma   90.00
#
_symmetry.space_group_name_H-M   'P 1'
#
loop_
_entity.id
_entity.type
_entity.pdbx_description
1 polymer ?
#
loop_
_entity_poly.entity_id
_entity_poly.type
_entity_poly.pdbx_seq_one_letter_code
_entity_poly.pdbx_strand_id
1 'polypeptide(L)'
;LHLCDRRQRQMCIETGDKEGASKYITVAENLYNRAIEDAWNADGAPGIVYTTDWNGKPVVHDRMHWTLAEAINTSAVLFHVTGNQKYADNFAEFMQYLDEKVLDHVHGSWFHQLDANNNLIGTVWPGKSDLYHAVQATLIPFYTADLSIAPAVKGGKFC
;
A
#
# COMPACT_ATOMS: atom_id res chain seq x y z
N LEU A 1 -5.18 -12.02 20.55
CA LEU A 1 -4.85 -10.60 20.80
C LEU A 1 -5.01 -9.71 19.56
N HIS A 2 -4.63 -10.17 18.35
CA HIS A 2 -4.61 -9.29 17.16
C HIS A 2 -5.97 -8.97 16.53
N LEU A 3 -6.97 -9.82 16.65
CA LEU A 3 -8.31 -9.59 16.06
C LEU A 3 -9.14 -8.57 16.85
N CYS A 4 -9.03 -8.58 18.18
CA CYS A 4 -9.72 -7.60 19.03
C CYS A 4 -9.13 -6.19 18.84
N ASP A 5 -7.80 -6.09 18.70
CA ASP A 5 -7.11 -4.81 18.47
C ASP A 5 -7.52 -4.13 17.16
N ARG A 6 -7.71 -4.88 16.07
CA ARG A 6 -8.16 -4.30 14.79
C ARG A 6 -9.58 -3.75 14.89
N ARG A 7 -10.51 -4.49 15.50
CA ARG A 7 -11.90 -4.05 15.69
C ARG A 7 -11.99 -2.84 16.63
N GLN A 8 -11.17 -2.81 17.67
CA GLN A 8 -11.15 -1.70 18.62
C GLN A 8 -10.57 -0.42 18.01
N ARG A 9 -9.52 -0.53 17.20
CA ARG A 9 -8.95 0.60 16.43
C ARG A 9 -9.97 1.20 15.48
N GLN A 10 -10.68 0.35 14.75
CA GLN A 10 -11.72 0.76 13.82
C GLN A 10 -12.89 1.41 14.54
N MET A 11 -13.31 0.85 15.67
CA MET A 11 -14.38 1.39 16.49
C MET A 11 -14.04 2.77 17.09
N CYS A 12 -12.77 3.02 17.48
CA CYS A 12 -12.33 4.34 17.95
C CYS A 12 -12.43 5.41 16.85
N ILE A 13 -12.05 5.08 15.63
CA ILE A 13 -12.18 5.98 14.48
C ILE A 13 -13.65 6.32 14.21
N GLU A 14 -14.53 5.35 14.30
CA GLU A 14 -15.96 5.48 14.01
C GLU A 14 -16.74 6.21 15.11
N THR A 15 -16.38 5.99 16.36
CA THR A 15 -17.07 6.62 17.51
C THR A 15 -16.63 8.06 17.75
N GLY A 16 -15.68 8.56 16.96
CA GLY A 16 -15.16 9.93 17.11
C GLY A 16 -14.28 10.10 18.34
N ASP A 17 -13.74 9.01 18.88
CA ASP A 17 -12.70 9.05 19.90
C ASP A 17 -11.40 9.61 19.30
N LYS A 18 -11.32 10.93 19.28
CA LYS A 18 -10.19 11.66 18.68
C LYS A 18 -8.85 11.33 19.35
N GLU A 19 -8.84 11.01 20.63
CA GLU A 19 -7.62 10.67 21.37
C GLU A 19 -7.12 9.27 21.00
N GLY A 20 -8.01 8.27 20.97
CA GLY A 20 -7.70 6.93 20.53
C GLY A 20 -7.32 6.87 19.04
N ALA A 21 -8.04 7.59 18.18
CA ALA A 21 -7.74 7.68 16.75
C ALA A 21 -6.36 8.30 16.50
N SER A 22 -6.02 9.39 17.19
CA SER A 22 -4.71 10.06 17.07
C SER A 22 -3.55 9.14 17.40
N LYS A 23 -3.68 8.32 18.46
CA LYS A 23 -2.65 7.35 18.83
C LYS A 23 -2.43 6.30 17.74
N TYR A 24 -3.51 5.79 17.16
CA TYR A 24 -3.40 4.77 16.10
C TYR A 24 -2.86 5.34 14.79
N ILE A 25 -3.21 6.58 14.47
CA ILE A 25 -2.66 7.28 13.30
C ILE A 25 -1.14 7.42 13.47
N THR A 26 -0.66 7.89 14.62
CA THR A 26 0.78 8.00 14.88
C THR A 26 1.51 6.65 14.75
N VAL A 27 0.92 5.57 15.25
CA VAL A 27 1.50 4.22 15.08
C VAL A 27 1.51 3.81 13.61
N ALA A 28 0.43 4.07 12.86
CA ALA A 28 0.35 3.76 11.44
C ALA A 28 1.39 4.55 10.64
N GLU A 29 1.56 5.85 10.92
CA GLU A 29 2.60 6.68 10.29
C GLU A 29 4.01 6.14 10.57
N ASN A 30 4.30 5.76 11.82
CA ASN A 30 5.61 5.21 12.17
C ASN A 30 5.89 3.87 11.46
N LEU A 31 4.92 2.98 11.40
CA LEU A 31 5.04 1.70 10.70
C LEU A 31 5.21 1.90 9.19
N TYR A 32 4.42 2.79 8.60
CA TYR A 32 4.52 3.13 7.18
C TYR A 32 5.89 3.72 6.86
N ASN A 33 6.30 4.76 7.61
CA ASN A 33 7.57 5.43 7.36
C ASN A 33 8.75 4.45 7.47
N ARG A 34 8.73 3.57 8.46
CA ARG A 34 9.74 2.54 8.62
C ARG A 34 9.74 1.54 7.46
N ALA A 35 8.57 1.08 7.02
CA ALA A 35 8.46 0.15 5.90
C ALA A 35 8.99 0.75 4.59
N ILE A 36 8.69 2.03 4.33
CA ILE A 36 9.19 2.71 3.13
C ILE A 36 10.70 2.96 3.22
N GLU A 37 11.21 3.40 4.37
CA GLU A 37 12.63 3.58 4.60
C GLU A 37 13.43 2.29 4.38
N ASP A 38 12.93 1.16 4.86
CA ASP A 38 13.61 -0.12 4.76
C ASP A 38 13.51 -0.76 3.36
N ALA A 39 12.45 -0.49 2.61
CA ALA A 39 12.12 -1.30 1.44
C ALA A 39 12.07 -0.53 0.11
N TRP A 40 11.73 0.76 0.11
CA TRP A 40 11.63 1.52 -1.14
C TRP A 40 13.01 1.86 -1.69
N ASN A 41 13.30 1.38 -2.90
CA ASN A 41 14.59 1.58 -3.58
C ASN A 41 15.82 1.08 -2.77
N ALA A 42 15.62 0.21 -1.81
CA ALA A 42 16.63 -0.15 -0.81
C ALA A 42 17.85 -0.89 -1.38
N ASP A 43 17.73 -1.49 -2.56
CA ASP A 43 18.82 -2.16 -3.27
C ASP A 43 19.42 -1.32 -4.43
N GLY A 44 18.99 -0.05 -4.55
CA GLY A 44 19.44 0.88 -5.57
C GLY A 44 18.66 0.82 -6.89
N ALA A 45 17.68 -0.07 -7.01
CA ALA A 45 16.73 -0.11 -8.12
C ALA A 45 15.33 0.32 -7.67
N PRO A 46 14.51 0.92 -8.56
CA PRO A 46 13.16 1.35 -8.21
C PRO A 46 12.28 0.20 -7.72
N GLY A 47 11.41 0.50 -6.75
CA GLY A 47 10.40 -0.42 -6.24
C GLY A 47 10.67 -0.91 -4.82
N ILE A 48 9.69 -1.63 -4.27
CA ILE A 48 9.73 -2.17 -2.90
C ILE A 48 10.42 -3.52 -2.93
N VAL A 49 11.56 -3.67 -2.25
CA VAL A 49 12.17 -4.99 -2.02
C VAL A 49 11.27 -5.84 -1.14
N TYR A 50 11.19 -7.14 -1.43
CA TYR A 50 10.22 -8.01 -0.77
C TYR A 50 10.52 -8.22 0.71
N THR A 51 11.79 -8.46 1.07
CA THR A 51 12.18 -8.61 2.47
C THR A 51 13.53 -7.97 2.75
N THR A 52 13.69 -7.51 3.99
CA THR A 52 14.95 -7.03 4.55
C THR A 52 15.32 -7.84 5.80
N ASP A 53 16.57 -7.84 6.19
CA ASP A 53 17.00 -8.34 7.49
C ASP A 53 16.70 -7.32 8.62
N TRP A 54 17.05 -7.69 9.85
CA TRP A 54 16.83 -6.82 11.02
C TRP A 54 17.63 -5.51 11.01
N ASN A 55 18.63 -5.39 10.13
CA ASN A 55 19.42 -4.18 9.94
C ASN A 55 18.93 -3.33 8.76
N GLY A 56 17.81 -3.72 8.13
CA GLY A 56 17.26 -3.05 6.95
C GLY A 56 17.98 -3.39 5.64
N LYS A 57 18.87 -4.41 5.64
CA LYS A 57 19.53 -4.83 4.41
C LYS A 57 18.62 -5.73 3.57
N PRO A 58 18.44 -5.45 2.27
CA PRO A 58 17.67 -6.30 1.38
C PRO A 58 18.15 -7.76 1.36
N VAL A 59 17.21 -8.69 1.42
CA VAL A 59 17.45 -10.15 1.39
C VAL A 59 16.77 -10.78 0.19
N VAL A 60 15.48 -10.52 -0.03
CA VAL A 60 14.76 -10.93 -1.24
C VAL A 60 14.46 -9.68 -2.04
N HIS A 61 15.09 -9.58 -3.18
CA HIS A 61 15.08 -8.39 -4.03
C HIS A 61 13.91 -8.32 -5.01
N ASP A 62 13.04 -9.32 -5.02
CA ASP A 62 11.87 -9.35 -5.88
C ASP A 62 10.90 -8.21 -5.56
N ARG A 63 10.14 -7.76 -6.57
CA ARG A 63 9.09 -6.77 -6.44
C ARG A 63 7.74 -7.47 -6.59
N MET A 64 6.99 -7.53 -5.50
CA MET A 64 5.66 -8.15 -5.51
C MET A 64 4.58 -7.08 -5.67
N HIS A 65 3.62 -7.28 -6.58
CA HIS A 65 2.54 -6.32 -6.84
C HIS A 65 1.76 -5.94 -5.59
N TRP A 66 1.54 -6.89 -4.69
CA TRP A 66 0.73 -6.66 -3.50
C TRP A 66 1.38 -5.72 -2.48
N THR A 67 2.71 -5.73 -2.35
CA THR A 67 3.43 -4.78 -1.48
C THR A 67 3.28 -3.35 -2.00
N LEU A 68 3.34 -3.17 -3.32
CA LEU A 68 3.09 -1.89 -3.95
C LEU A 68 1.64 -1.43 -3.77
N ALA A 69 0.67 -2.34 -3.95
CA ALA A 69 -0.75 -2.03 -3.74
C ALA A 69 -1.03 -1.54 -2.31
N GLU A 70 -0.45 -2.20 -1.31
CA GLU A 70 -0.58 -1.78 0.09
C GLU A 70 0.11 -0.43 0.37
N ALA A 71 1.24 -0.14 -0.27
CA ALA A 71 1.91 1.15 -0.16
C ALA A 71 1.06 2.28 -0.78
N ILE A 72 0.48 2.05 -1.96
CA ILE A 72 -0.47 2.98 -2.62
C ILE A 72 -1.66 3.26 -1.70
N ASN A 73 -2.32 2.22 -1.20
CA ASN A 73 -3.48 2.34 -0.33
C ASN A 73 -3.15 3.11 0.95
N THR A 74 -2.06 2.73 1.62
CA THR A 74 -1.68 3.32 2.90
C THR A 74 -1.28 4.79 2.74
N SER A 75 -0.54 5.14 1.68
CA SER A 75 -0.17 6.53 1.40
C SER A 75 -1.41 7.40 1.16
N ALA A 76 -2.37 6.93 0.36
CA ALA A 76 -3.61 7.65 0.12
C ALA A 76 -4.41 7.87 1.41
N VAL A 77 -4.61 6.81 2.21
CA VAL A 77 -5.34 6.91 3.48
C VAL A 77 -4.63 7.83 4.47
N LEU A 78 -3.30 7.75 4.61
CA LEU A 78 -2.55 8.63 5.49
C LEU A 78 -2.63 10.10 5.03
N PHE A 79 -2.61 10.36 3.73
CA PHE A 79 -2.83 11.70 3.21
C PHE A 79 -4.21 12.24 3.59
N HIS A 80 -5.28 11.46 3.35
CA HIS A 80 -6.65 11.87 3.70
C HIS A 80 -6.85 12.15 5.19
N VAL A 81 -6.21 11.35 6.05
CA VAL A 81 -6.38 11.47 7.51
C VAL A 81 -5.51 12.56 8.12
N THR A 82 -4.30 12.77 7.59
CA THR A 82 -3.31 13.69 8.18
C THR A 82 -3.17 15.02 7.44
N GLY A 83 -3.50 15.05 6.15
CA GLY A 83 -3.21 16.18 5.26
C GLY A 83 -1.73 16.40 4.97
N ASN A 84 -0.85 15.47 5.35
CA ASN A 84 0.59 15.63 5.18
C ASN A 84 1.00 15.34 3.75
N GLN A 85 1.54 16.35 3.06
CA GLN A 85 1.92 16.31 1.66
C GLN A 85 2.89 15.18 1.31
N LYS A 86 3.76 14.77 2.24
CA LYS A 86 4.67 13.64 2.06
C LYS A 86 3.96 12.38 1.55
N TYR A 87 2.75 12.10 2.06
CA TYR A 87 2.01 10.90 1.66
C TYR A 87 1.41 11.02 0.26
N ALA A 88 1.02 12.23 -0.14
CA ALA A 88 0.60 12.48 -1.53
C ALA A 88 1.77 12.35 -2.51
N ASP A 89 2.96 12.83 -2.13
CA ASP A 89 4.17 12.71 -2.94
C ASP A 89 4.58 11.24 -3.10
N ASN A 90 4.57 10.46 -2.02
CA ASN A 90 4.81 9.01 -2.07
C ASN A 90 3.77 8.29 -2.94
N PHE A 91 2.49 8.65 -2.80
CA PHE A 91 1.43 8.10 -3.64
C PHE A 91 1.71 8.33 -5.12
N ALA A 92 2.08 9.56 -5.49
CA ALA A 92 2.39 9.90 -6.88
C ALA A 92 3.59 9.10 -7.41
N GLU A 93 4.64 8.94 -6.59
CA GLU A 93 5.82 8.15 -6.94
C GLU A 93 5.47 6.66 -7.13
N PHE A 94 4.66 6.08 -6.24
CA PHE A 94 4.21 4.69 -6.37
C PHE A 94 3.31 4.47 -7.60
N MET A 95 2.44 5.42 -7.91
CA MET A 95 1.60 5.36 -9.10
C MET A 95 2.43 5.47 -10.38
N GLN A 96 3.45 6.30 -10.39
CA GLN A 96 4.39 6.36 -11.52
C GLN A 96 5.12 5.02 -11.69
N TYR A 97 5.66 4.45 -10.62
CA TYR A 97 6.30 3.14 -10.66
C TYR A 97 5.35 2.02 -11.10
N LEU A 98 4.10 2.05 -10.63
CA LEU A 98 3.06 1.13 -11.07
C LEU A 98 2.88 1.19 -12.59
N ASP A 99 2.70 2.39 -13.11
CA ASP A 99 2.45 2.61 -14.54
C ASP A 99 3.64 2.17 -15.40
N GLU A 100 4.86 2.54 -15.00
CA GLU A 100 6.06 2.28 -15.79
C GLU A 100 6.55 0.82 -15.75
N LYS A 101 6.32 0.09 -14.65
CA LYS A 101 6.97 -1.21 -14.40
C LYS A 101 6.01 -2.36 -14.16
N VAL A 102 4.90 -2.11 -13.48
CA VAL A 102 4.03 -3.18 -12.98
C VAL A 102 2.78 -3.38 -13.83
N LEU A 103 2.29 -2.33 -14.48
CA LEU A 103 1.10 -2.38 -15.32
C LEU A 103 1.43 -2.98 -16.69
N ASP A 104 0.67 -3.99 -17.10
CA ASP A 104 0.76 -4.54 -18.46
C ASP A 104 -0.11 -3.72 -19.43
N HIS A 105 0.51 -2.78 -20.12
CA HIS A 105 -0.17 -1.91 -21.10
C HIS A 105 -0.65 -2.64 -22.36
N VAL A 106 -0.22 -3.89 -22.58
CA VAL A 106 -0.60 -4.68 -23.77
C VAL A 106 -1.83 -5.52 -23.50
N HIS A 107 -1.84 -6.25 -22.38
CA HIS A 107 -2.89 -7.21 -22.05
C HIS A 107 -3.73 -6.80 -20.85
N GLY A 108 -3.43 -5.66 -20.26
CA GLY A 108 -4.09 -5.18 -19.04
C GLY A 108 -3.66 -5.92 -17.76
N SER A 109 -4.17 -5.45 -16.62
CA SER A 109 -3.82 -5.94 -15.29
C SER A 109 -2.35 -5.70 -14.91
N TRP A 110 -1.94 -6.15 -13.75
CA TRP A 110 -0.60 -5.95 -13.21
C TRP A 110 0.22 -7.24 -13.32
N PHE A 111 1.52 -7.09 -13.53
CA PHE A 111 2.45 -8.21 -13.38
C PHE A 111 2.53 -8.62 -11.90
N HIS A 112 2.55 -9.93 -11.64
CA HIS A 112 2.57 -10.43 -10.27
C HIS A 112 3.90 -10.19 -9.57
N GLN A 113 5.01 -10.39 -10.30
CA GLN A 113 6.35 -10.41 -9.74
C GLN A 113 7.37 -9.87 -10.75
N LEU A 114 8.26 -9.00 -10.28
CA LEU A 114 9.44 -8.53 -11.01
C LEU A 114 10.70 -8.92 -10.24
N ASP A 115 11.83 -9.05 -10.94
CA ASP A 115 13.14 -9.27 -10.34
C ASP A 115 13.77 -7.96 -9.80
N ALA A 116 14.99 -8.06 -9.27
CA ALA A 116 15.76 -6.92 -8.76
C ALA A 116 16.01 -5.81 -9.81
N ASN A 117 15.95 -6.13 -11.10
CA ASN A 117 16.13 -5.20 -12.21
C ASN A 117 14.80 -4.75 -12.84
N ASN A 118 13.69 -5.05 -12.21
CA ASN A 118 12.34 -4.79 -12.70
C ASN A 118 11.98 -5.55 -14.01
N ASN A 119 12.59 -6.70 -14.27
CA ASN A 119 12.18 -7.59 -15.35
C ASN A 119 11.07 -8.53 -14.86
N LEU A 120 10.12 -8.85 -15.74
CA LEU A 120 9.06 -9.81 -15.45
C LEU A 120 9.65 -11.19 -15.17
N ILE A 121 9.28 -11.76 -14.03
CA ILE A 121 9.57 -13.15 -13.65
C ILE A 121 8.30 -13.84 -13.12
N GLY A 122 8.35 -15.14 -12.97
CA GLY A 122 7.21 -15.95 -12.49
C GLY A 122 7.67 -17.09 -11.60
N THR A 123 8.65 -16.86 -10.75
CA THR A 123 9.23 -17.88 -9.87
C THR A 123 8.31 -18.26 -8.72
N VAL A 124 7.50 -17.30 -8.24
CA VAL A 124 6.47 -17.55 -7.21
C VAL A 124 5.13 -17.85 -7.89
N TRP A 125 4.74 -17.06 -8.87
CA TRP A 125 3.51 -17.20 -9.61
C TRP A 125 3.67 -16.72 -11.05
N PRO A 126 3.42 -17.55 -12.08
CA PRO A 126 3.64 -17.18 -13.49
C PRO A 126 2.48 -16.36 -14.10
N GLY A 127 1.49 -16.00 -13.32
CA GLY A 127 0.29 -15.30 -13.79
C GLY A 127 0.32 -13.80 -13.55
N LYS A 128 -0.85 -13.21 -13.72
CA LYS A 128 -1.12 -11.81 -13.36
C LYS A 128 -1.35 -11.65 -11.86
N SER A 129 -1.42 -10.41 -11.40
CA SER A 129 -1.78 -10.06 -10.04
C SER A 129 -3.13 -10.65 -9.61
N ASP A 130 -3.33 -10.84 -8.31
CA ASP A 130 -4.64 -11.13 -7.78
C ASP A 130 -5.57 -9.89 -7.88
N LEU A 131 -6.86 -10.15 -7.93
CA LEU A 131 -7.86 -9.08 -8.00
C LEU A 131 -8.02 -8.34 -6.66
N TYR A 132 -7.71 -8.99 -5.55
CA TYR A 132 -7.91 -8.39 -4.22
C TYR A 132 -7.07 -7.12 -4.04
N HIS A 133 -5.75 -7.23 -4.18
CA HIS A 133 -4.84 -6.10 -4.00
C HIS A 133 -4.96 -5.07 -5.13
N ALA A 134 -4.99 -5.53 -6.39
CA ALA A 134 -5.04 -4.63 -7.53
C ALA A 134 -6.33 -3.80 -7.57
N VAL A 135 -7.50 -4.42 -7.32
CA VAL A 135 -8.78 -3.69 -7.29
C VAL A 135 -8.87 -2.76 -6.10
N GLN A 136 -8.41 -3.17 -4.92
CA GLN A 136 -8.40 -2.28 -3.75
C GLN A 136 -7.53 -1.03 -4.00
N ALA A 137 -6.36 -1.18 -4.60
CA ALA A 137 -5.49 -0.05 -4.94
C ALA A 137 -6.09 0.91 -5.97
N THR A 138 -7.08 0.48 -6.75
CA THR A 138 -7.82 1.35 -7.67
C THR A 138 -9.05 2.01 -7.02
N LEU A 139 -9.49 1.55 -5.86
CA LEU A 139 -10.70 2.05 -5.20
C LEU A 139 -10.41 2.87 -3.94
N ILE A 140 -9.56 2.37 -3.05
CA ILE A 140 -9.27 3.00 -1.76
C ILE A 140 -8.83 4.47 -1.88
N PRO A 141 -7.97 4.85 -2.83
CA PRO A 141 -7.55 6.25 -2.98
C PRO A 141 -8.66 7.25 -3.32
N PHE A 142 -9.77 6.77 -3.86
CA PHE A 142 -10.86 7.62 -4.34
C PHE A 142 -12.09 7.65 -3.43
N TYR A 143 -12.15 6.78 -2.43
CA TYR A 143 -13.29 6.67 -1.54
C TYR A 143 -12.90 6.91 -0.10
N THR A 144 -13.80 7.52 0.66
CA THR A 144 -13.59 7.75 2.09
C THR A 144 -13.28 6.45 2.82
N ALA A 145 -12.31 6.52 3.74
CA ALA A 145 -11.99 5.42 4.64
C ALA A 145 -13.20 5.19 5.56
N ASP A 146 -13.95 4.14 5.29
CA ASP A 146 -15.09 3.68 6.07
C ASP A 146 -14.81 2.26 6.58
N LEU A 147 -15.68 1.66 7.34
CA LEU A 147 -15.56 0.28 7.87
C LEU A 147 -15.19 -0.75 6.83
N SER A 148 -15.68 -0.58 5.62
CA SER A 148 -15.23 -1.29 4.45
C SER A 148 -15.43 -0.42 3.21
N ILE A 149 -14.67 -0.69 2.15
CA ILE A 149 -14.78 0.03 0.88
C ILE A 149 -16.16 -0.17 0.22
N ALA A 150 -16.81 -1.31 0.43
CA ALA A 150 -18.06 -1.64 -0.24
C ALA A 150 -19.21 -0.66 0.06
N PRO A 151 -19.49 -0.25 1.32
CA PRO A 151 -20.46 0.79 1.62
C PRO A 151 -20.10 2.15 0.98
N ALA A 152 -18.83 2.53 0.98
CA ALA A 152 -18.39 3.78 0.38
C ALA A 152 -18.63 3.80 -1.13
N VAL A 153 -18.25 2.74 -1.83
CA VAL A 153 -18.50 2.57 -3.28
C VAL A 153 -19.98 2.58 -3.59
N LYS A 154 -20.78 1.80 -2.84
CA LYS A 154 -22.24 1.74 -3.02
C LYS A 154 -22.91 3.10 -2.77
N GLY A 155 -22.42 3.85 -1.82
CA GLY A 155 -22.92 5.18 -1.47
C GLY A 155 -22.40 6.32 -2.35
N GLY A 156 -21.44 6.06 -3.24
CA GLY A 156 -20.78 7.09 -4.06
C GLY A 156 -20.02 8.11 -3.22
N LYS A 157 -19.47 7.69 -2.08
CA LYS A 157 -18.75 8.57 -1.14
C LYS A 157 -17.30 8.77 -1.60
N PHE A 158 -17.08 9.67 -2.52
CA PHE A 158 -15.74 10.06 -2.97
C PHE A 158 -15.03 10.93 -1.93
N CYS A 159 -13.68 10.81 -1.86
CA CYS A 159 -12.82 11.72 -1.10
C CYS A 159 -12.69 13.07 -1.79
#